data_305ff91b6a0b7d014d58faa4b2d16614
#
_entry.id   305ff91b6a0b7d014d58faa4b2d16614
#
_cell.length_a   1.000
_cell.length_b   1.000
_cell.length_c   1.000
_cell.angle_alpha   90.00
_cell.angle_beta   90.00
_cell.angle_gamma   90.00
#
_symmetry.space_group_name_H-M   'P 1'
#
loop_
_entity.id
_entity.type
_entity.pdbx_description
1 polymer ?
#
loop_
_entity_poly.entity_id
_entity_poly.type
_entity_poly.pdbx_seq_one_letter_code
_entity_poly.pdbx_strand_id
1 'polypeptide(L)'
;MKVFLKQVTELNPNTVASYEYLDDISASTSLDELSGRIGLCESRLIQVKNTNVAKRDVVQIYTNWILAVSKHESISSFWLLYSDDKSLSVHFDAITANQFIEGLDERAKKSSRSNAAKLKASLDDDDIVRLFSCVKEKASAYAINENAINSEIRDNLSSIFHLTSNVDLFDERVAELRRRIQFNVSETMLKAIPYKIDYESFMQLCEQICAKISSKRFEPDYSAWMAAADDDLLEARESSREYRQLHSCRKDASFITQHLYFCEYYRSINYERLAKCQADTVASLESATFNNFCDSCNLLKLDGKDDPMRRLIETKRCQNSYAYNDHEKWGSCIWLTREETPTEKKISWKDETND
;
A
#
# COMPACT_ATOMS: atom_id res chain seq x y z
N MET A 1 9.79 15.14 -6.15
CA MET A 1 8.70 14.19 -6.48
C MET A 1 8.90 12.80 -5.88
N LYS A 2 10.03 12.08 -6.09
CA LYS A 2 10.23 10.71 -5.54
C LYS A 2 10.14 10.64 -4.02
N VAL A 3 10.73 11.60 -3.31
CA VAL A 3 10.63 11.69 -1.83
C VAL A 3 9.18 11.87 -1.39
N PHE A 4 8.43 12.73 -2.07
CA PHE A 4 7.00 12.91 -1.77
C PHE A 4 6.21 11.63 -2.02
N LEU A 5 6.45 10.94 -3.14
CA LEU A 5 5.81 9.65 -3.41
C LEU A 5 6.12 8.62 -2.32
N LYS A 6 7.38 8.57 -1.83
CA LYS A 6 7.74 7.72 -0.69
C LYS A 6 6.88 8.05 0.54
N GLN A 7 6.78 9.34 0.91
CA GLN A 7 5.97 9.75 2.06
C GLN A 7 4.48 9.39 1.89
N VAL A 8 3.96 9.48 0.67
CA VAL A 8 2.58 9.04 0.36
C VAL A 8 2.42 7.54 0.55
N THR A 9 3.40 6.73 0.16
CA THR A 9 3.34 5.27 0.36
C THR A 9 3.55 4.83 1.81
N GLU A 10 4.00 5.72 2.69
CA GLU A 10 4.16 5.50 4.14
C GLU A 10 2.97 6.01 4.97
N LEU A 11 1.92 6.54 4.32
CA LEU A 11 0.72 7.01 5.01
C LEU A 11 0.05 5.87 5.79
N ASN A 12 -0.41 6.21 6.98
CA ASN A 12 -1.21 5.36 7.85
C ASN A 12 -2.59 6.01 8.09
N PRO A 13 -3.58 5.29 8.61
CA PRO A 13 -4.86 5.89 8.98
C PRO A 13 -4.66 7.16 9.82
N ASN A 14 -5.41 8.21 9.48
CA ASN A 14 -5.35 9.55 10.09
C ASN A 14 -4.06 10.34 9.81
N THR A 15 -3.26 9.97 8.81
CA THR A 15 -2.10 10.76 8.38
C THR A 15 -2.32 11.43 7.03
N VAL A 16 -1.63 12.55 6.81
CA VAL A 16 -1.72 13.38 5.61
C VAL A 16 -0.32 13.75 5.15
N ALA A 17 -0.05 13.64 3.86
CA ALA A 17 1.13 14.19 3.21
C ALA A 17 0.74 15.43 2.38
N SER A 18 1.57 16.47 2.44
CA SER A 18 1.36 17.70 1.66
C SER A 18 2.63 18.06 0.90
N TYR A 19 2.47 18.49 -0.34
CA TYR A 19 3.53 19.00 -1.20
C TYR A 19 3.40 20.51 -1.36
N GLU A 20 4.50 21.26 -1.16
CA GLU A 20 4.55 22.73 -1.30
C GLU A 20 3.61 23.50 -0.33
N TYR A 21 3.33 22.92 0.87
CA TYR A 21 2.45 23.60 1.83
C TYR A 21 3.20 24.62 2.71
N LEU A 22 4.17 24.14 3.47
CA LEU A 22 5.01 24.98 4.36
C LEU A 22 6.44 25.03 3.87
N ASP A 23 6.89 24.00 3.23
CA ASP A 23 8.17 23.80 2.59
C ASP A 23 7.97 22.79 1.46
N ASP A 24 9.02 22.22 0.87
CA ASP A 24 8.91 21.31 -0.28
C ASP A 24 7.93 20.14 0.00
N ILE A 25 7.99 19.55 1.20
CA ILE A 25 7.12 18.45 1.63
C ILE A 25 6.79 18.59 3.12
N SER A 26 5.55 18.34 3.50
CA SER A 26 5.15 18.18 4.89
C SER A 26 4.34 16.89 5.10
N ALA A 27 4.45 16.31 6.29
CA ALA A 27 3.66 15.18 6.73
C ALA A 27 3.11 15.43 8.14
N SER A 28 1.84 15.19 8.35
CA SER A 28 1.18 15.36 9.64
C SER A 28 0.17 14.25 9.89
N THR A 29 -0.24 14.10 11.15
CA THR A 29 -1.15 13.04 11.60
C THR A 29 -2.63 13.43 11.54
N SER A 30 -2.99 14.66 11.15
CA SER A 30 -4.40 15.01 10.89
C SER A 30 -4.58 16.15 9.87
N LEU A 31 -5.70 16.09 9.13
CA LEU A 31 -6.14 17.14 8.22
C LEU A 31 -6.44 18.46 8.94
N ASP A 32 -6.95 18.38 10.17
CA ASP A 32 -7.37 19.53 10.96
C ASP A 32 -6.18 20.39 11.42
N GLU A 33 -5.00 19.83 11.59
CA GLU A 33 -3.78 20.55 11.95
C GLU A 33 -3.25 21.44 10.83
N LEU A 34 -3.42 20.99 9.59
CA LEU A 34 -3.12 21.84 8.43
C LEU A 34 -4.13 22.99 8.29
N SER A 35 -5.25 22.96 9.02
CA SER A 35 -6.28 24.01 9.08
C SER A 35 -6.27 24.84 10.37
N GLY A 36 -5.31 24.61 11.29
CA GLY A 36 -5.09 25.48 12.46
C GLY A 36 -5.81 25.05 13.74
N ARG A 37 -6.19 23.76 13.90
CA ARG A 37 -6.71 23.23 15.18
C ARG A 37 -5.67 22.40 15.91
N ILE A 38 -5.55 22.61 17.20
CA ILE A 38 -4.56 22.05 18.12
C ILE A 38 -4.92 20.60 18.46
N GLY A 39 -4.06 19.66 18.09
CA GLY A 39 -4.07 18.26 18.52
C GLY A 39 -2.66 17.75 18.79
N LEU A 40 -2.49 16.74 19.63
CA LEU A 40 -1.22 16.10 19.98
C LEU A 40 -0.70 15.24 18.80
N CYS A 41 -0.13 15.88 17.78
CA CYS A 41 0.23 15.19 16.55
C CYS A 41 1.63 15.56 16.08
N GLU A 42 2.38 14.54 15.68
CA GLU A 42 3.73 14.70 15.14
C GLU A 42 3.68 15.22 13.70
N SER A 43 4.03 16.47 13.50
CA SER A 43 4.19 17.08 12.17
C SER A 43 5.66 17.16 11.80
N ARG A 44 5.99 16.79 10.57
CA ARG A 44 7.36 16.82 10.03
C ARG A 44 7.43 17.72 8.80
N LEU A 45 8.44 18.59 8.75
CA LEU A 45 8.78 19.34 7.55
C LEU A 45 10.01 18.74 6.87
N ILE A 46 9.92 18.53 5.56
CA ILE A 46 10.97 17.92 4.75
C ILE A 46 11.36 18.87 3.62
N GLN A 47 12.58 19.36 3.66
CA GLN A 47 13.19 20.12 2.56
C GLN A 47 14.03 19.18 1.70
N VAL A 48 13.83 19.18 0.40
CA VAL A 48 14.59 18.34 -0.54
C VAL A 48 15.53 19.19 -1.40
N LYS A 49 16.79 18.80 -1.48
CA LYS A 49 17.80 19.46 -2.31
C LYS A 49 18.50 18.46 -3.25
N ASN A 50 18.47 18.76 -4.53
CA ASN A 50 19.19 18.00 -5.55
C ASN A 50 20.43 18.76 -6.07
N THR A 51 21.01 19.61 -5.23
CA THR A 51 22.21 20.41 -5.51
C THR A 51 23.13 20.38 -4.31
N ASN A 52 24.40 20.78 -4.50
CA ASN A 52 25.29 21.00 -3.37
C ASN A 52 24.69 22.05 -2.44
N VAL A 53 24.67 21.78 -1.14
CA VAL A 53 24.11 22.65 -0.11
C VAL A 53 25.21 23.51 0.47
N ALA A 54 25.25 24.77 0.09
CA ALA A 54 26.20 25.76 0.62
C ALA A 54 25.67 26.40 1.91
N LYS A 55 26.55 27.11 2.67
CA LYS A 55 26.18 27.84 3.89
C LYS A 55 24.97 28.77 3.68
N ARG A 56 24.94 29.46 2.54
CA ARG A 56 23.81 30.35 2.19
C ARG A 56 22.48 29.57 2.05
N ASP A 57 22.50 28.35 1.59
CA ASP A 57 21.31 27.53 1.39
C ASP A 57 20.79 27.03 2.74
N VAL A 58 21.69 26.70 3.68
CA VAL A 58 21.34 26.33 5.05
C VAL A 58 20.62 27.48 5.77
N VAL A 59 21.11 28.72 5.62
CA VAL A 59 20.39 29.90 6.15
C VAL A 59 18.99 30.00 5.56
N GLN A 60 18.82 29.79 4.27
CA GLN A 60 17.48 29.80 3.64
C GLN A 60 16.56 28.72 4.20
N ILE A 61 17.08 27.51 4.39
CA ILE A 61 16.33 26.38 4.94
C ILE A 61 15.84 26.70 6.35
N TYR A 62 16.73 27.15 7.23
CA TYR A 62 16.33 27.58 8.57
C TYR A 62 15.32 28.73 8.55
N THR A 63 15.49 29.69 7.64
CA THR A 63 14.54 30.81 7.48
C THR A 63 13.15 30.33 7.16
N ASN A 64 13.03 29.35 6.22
CA ASN A 64 11.75 28.75 5.84
C ASN A 64 11.12 28.00 7.02
N TRP A 65 11.91 27.20 7.73
CA TRP A 65 11.44 26.40 8.86
C TRP A 65 11.00 27.27 10.05
N ILE A 66 11.76 28.34 10.38
CA ILE A 66 11.37 29.28 11.43
C ILE A 66 10.09 30.03 11.04
N LEU A 67 9.94 30.42 9.78
CA LEU A 67 8.72 31.05 9.28
C LEU A 67 7.53 30.09 9.34
N ALA A 68 7.74 28.80 9.14
CA ALA A 68 6.70 27.78 9.31
C ALA A 68 6.31 27.60 10.78
N VAL A 69 7.29 27.47 11.69
CA VAL A 69 7.05 27.36 13.15
C VAL A 69 6.36 28.58 13.72
N SER A 70 6.70 29.78 13.25
CA SER A 70 6.04 31.03 13.71
C SER A 70 4.54 31.06 13.40
N LYS A 71 4.08 30.20 12.49
CA LYS A 71 2.66 30.07 12.11
C LYS A 71 2.00 28.80 12.63
N HIS A 72 2.79 27.75 12.89
CA HIS A 72 2.32 26.42 13.26
C HIS A 72 3.22 25.84 14.37
N GLU A 73 2.79 25.92 15.61
CA GLU A 73 3.58 25.49 16.79
C GLU A 73 3.76 23.97 16.91
N SER A 74 2.96 23.17 16.19
CA SER A 74 2.89 21.70 16.32
C SER A 74 3.99 20.92 15.57
N ILE A 75 4.99 21.61 14.95
CA ILE A 75 6.01 20.92 14.16
C ILE A 75 7.04 20.25 15.07
N SER A 76 7.13 18.92 14.98
CA SER A 76 7.98 18.09 15.85
C SER A 76 9.38 17.85 15.31
N SER A 77 9.57 17.87 13.98
CA SER A 77 10.88 17.59 13.37
C SER A 77 11.07 18.25 12.00
N PHE A 78 12.34 18.51 11.65
CA PHE A 78 12.77 19.17 10.41
C PHE A 78 13.84 18.32 9.73
N TRP A 79 13.62 17.93 8.49
CA TRP A 79 14.54 17.10 7.75
C TRP A 79 15.01 17.78 6.47
N LEU A 80 16.31 17.88 6.30
CA LEU A 80 16.94 18.18 5.03
C LEU A 80 17.34 16.87 4.36
N LEU A 81 16.74 16.56 3.23
CA LEU A 81 17.12 15.42 2.40
C LEU A 81 17.92 15.94 1.20
N TYR A 82 19.11 15.43 1.00
CA TYR A 82 19.94 15.79 -0.16
C TYR A 82 20.48 14.53 -0.84
N SER A 83 20.73 14.61 -2.16
CA SER A 83 21.21 13.47 -2.92
C SER A 83 22.59 13.04 -2.44
N ASP A 84 22.87 11.75 -2.34
CA ASP A 84 24.14 11.17 -1.87
C ASP A 84 25.34 11.48 -2.79
N ASP A 85 25.08 11.87 -4.06
CA ASP A 85 26.10 12.38 -5.00
C ASP A 85 26.43 13.88 -4.78
N LYS A 86 25.77 14.56 -3.86
CA LYS A 86 25.94 15.96 -3.54
C LYS A 86 26.62 16.16 -2.19
N SER A 87 27.29 17.29 -2.05
CA SER A 87 27.98 17.66 -0.81
C SER A 87 27.17 18.63 0.04
N LEU A 88 27.22 18.43 1.34
CA LEU A 88 26.83 19.40 2.34
C LEU A 88 28.08 20.16 2.78
N SER A 89 28.29 21.37 2.26
CA SER A 89 29.53 22.13 2.45
C SER A 89 29.73 22.71 3.87
N VAL A 90 28.68 22.69 4.70
CA VAL A 90 28.70 23.08 6.11
C VAL A 90 27.83 22.09 6.87
N HIS A 91 28.38 21.48 7.93
CA HIS A 91 27.56 20.68 8.83
C HIS A 91 26.40 21.53 9.31
N PHE A 92 25.19 20.96 9.21
CA PHE A 92 23.94 21.65 9.52
C PHE A 92 23.98 22.27 10.94
N ASP A 93 24.68 21.57 11.87
CA ASP A 93 24.85 21.95 13.26
C ASP A 93 25.93 23.05 13.47
N ALA A 94 26.75 23.35 12.46
CA ALA A 94 27.86 24.26 12.61
C ALA A 94 27.47 25.73 12.49
N ILE A 95 26.24 26.07 12.07
CA ILE A 95 25.78 27.47 12.01
C ILE A 95 25.39 27.93 13.41
N THR A 96 26.01 29.03 13.84
CA THR A 96 25.66 29.72 15.08
C THR A 96 24.50 30.71 14.88
N ALA A 97 23.83 31.09 15.97
CA ALA A 97 22.75 32.07 15.93
C ALA A 97 23.19 33.40 15.29
N ASN A 98 24.40 33.89 15.64
CA ASN A 98 24.92 35.10 15.05
C ASN A 98 25.13 34.98 13.54
N GLN A 99 25.72 33.88 13.07
CA GLN A 99 25.91 33.64 11.64
C GLN A 99 24.58 33.49 10.89
N PHE A 100 23.56 32.96 11.56
CA PHE A 100 22.21 32.85 11.00
C PHE A 100 21.58 34.24 10.85
N ILE A 101 21.63 35.11 11.90
CA ILE A 101 21.10 36.49 11.86
C ILE A 101 21.81 37.31 10.78
N GLU A 102 23.17 37.28 10.72
CA GLU A 102 23.92 37.96 9.67
C GLU A 102 23.46 37.56 8.26
N GLY A 103 23.33 36.24 8.01
CA GLY A 103 22.86 35.73 6.74
C GLY A 103 21.39 36.06 6.43
N LEU A 104 20.55 36.17 7.47
CA LEU A 104 19.16 36.58 7.37
C LEU A 104 19.07 38.05 6.95
N ASP A 105 19.86 38.93 7.59
CA ASP A 105 19.93 40.36 7.29
C ASP A 105 20.39 40.65 5.87
N GLU A 106 21.43 39.96 5.41
CA GLU A 106 21.89 40.06 4.02
C GLU A 106 20.79 39.71 3.02
N ARG A 107 19.99 38.70 3.30
CA ARG A 107 18.89 38.27 2.44
C ARG A 107 17.71 39.22 2.47
N ALA A 108 17.34 39.72 3.65
CA ALA A 108 16.27 40.69 3.83
C ALA A 108 16.56 41.98 3.05
N LYS A 109 17.83 42.46 3.09
CA LYS A 109 18.28 43.62 2.32
C LYS A 109 18.21 43.45 0.81
N LYS A 110 18.43 42.21 0.29
CA LYS A 110 18.41 41.92 -1.15
C LYS A 110 17.01 41.92 -1.75
N SER A 111 16.00 41.56 -1.00
CA SER A 111 14.62 41.51 -1.48
C SER A 111 13.60 41.65 -0.36
N SER A 112 12.79 42.69 -0.43
CA SER A 112 11.68 42.95 0.50
C SER A 112 10.57 41.88 0.43
N ARG A 113 10.53 41.06 -0.63
CA ARG A 113 9.58 39.96 -0.80
C ARG A 113 10.13 38.60 -0.35
N SER A 114 11.40 38.55 0.11
CA SER A 114 12.02 37.29 0.56
C SER A 114 11.39 36.79 1.87
N ASN A 115 11.48 35.48 2.11
CA ASN A 115 11.06 34.92 3.40
C ASN A 115 11.86 35.47 4.56
N ALA A 116 13.12 35.87 4.33
CA ALA A 116 13.94 36.58 5.32
C ALA A 116 13.34 37.95 5.71
N ALA A 117 12.91 38.74 4.72
CA ALA A 117 12.26 40.03 4.99
C ALA A 117 10.91 39.86 5.71
N LYS A 118 10.12 38.83 5.33
CA LYS A 118 8.85 38.50 6.01
C LYS A 118 9.09 38.13 7.47
N LEU A 119 10.11 37.29 7.73
CA LEU A 119 10.45 36.86 9.09
C LEU A 119 10.86 38.04 9.97
N LYS A 120 11.76 38.90 9.47
CA LYS A 120 12.19 40.14 10.16
C LYS A 120 11.05 41.15 10.39
N ALA A 121 10.04 41.17 9.54
CA ALA A 121 8.86 42.01 9.70
C ALA A 121 7.86 41.49 10.73
N SER A 122 7.91 40.19 11.02
CA SER A 122 6.93 39.51 11.90
C SER A 122 7.46 39.22 13.30
N LEU A 123 8.79 39.16 13.50
CA LEU A 123 9.43 38.79 14.76
C LEU A 123 10.65 39.69 15.03
N ASP A 124 10.95 39.92 16.29
CA ASP A 124 12.21 40.55 16.70
C ASP A 124 13.39 39.56 16.69
N ASP A 125 14.62 40.08 16.85
CA ASP A 125 15.82 39.25 16.76
C ASP A 125 15.93 38.23 17.89
N ASP A 126 15.44 38.52 19.08
CA ASP A 126 15.48 37.62 20.24
C ASP A 126 14.52 36.45 20.02
N ASP A 127 13.32 36.70 19.51
CA ASP A 127 12.35 35.65 19.12
C ASP A 127 12.89 34.80 17.99
N ILE A 128 13.53 35.40 16.98
CA ILE A 128 14.15 34.67 15.87
C ILE A 128 15.27 33.74 16.40
N VAL A 129 16.13 34.20 17.30
CA VAL A 129 17.21 33.40 17.90
C VAL A 129 16.63 32.23 18.72
N ARG A 130 15.58 32.49 19.50
CA ARG A 130 14.89 31.44 20.27
C ARG A 130 14.31 30.36 19.37
N LEU A 131 13.59 30.74 18.31
CA LEU A 131 13.02 29.81 17.35
C LEU A 131 14.11 29.08 16.56
N PHE A 132 15.19 29.74 16.17
CA PHE A 132 16.34 29.12 15.53
C PHE A 132 16.94 28.00 16.40
N SER A 133 17.12 28.25 17.70
CA SER A 133 17.62 27.24 18.63
C SER A 133 16.69 26.05 18.74
N CYS A 134 15.38 26.28 18.87
CA CYS A 134 14.37 25.24 18.93
C CYS A 134 14.33 24.40 17.63
N VAL A 135 14.36 25.04 16.46
CA VAL A 135 14.38 24.35 15.16
C VAL A 135 15.67 23.56 15.00
N LYS A 136 16.81 24.14 15.40
CA LYS A 136 18.12 23.51 15.29
C LYS A 136 18.22 22.20 16.08
N GLU A 137 17.66 22.14 17.29
CA GLU A 137 17.62 20.94 18.12
C GLU A 137 16.82 19.80 17.48
N LYS A 138 15.83 20.12 16.67
CA LYS A 138 14.92 19.18 16.01
C LYS A 138 15.27 18.92 14.53
N ALA A 139 16.30 19.57 14.03
CA ALA A 139 16.71 19.50 12.63
C ALA A 139 17.72 18.38 12.39
N SER A 140 17.56 17.68 11.28
CA SER A 140 18.48 16.62 10.83
C SER A 140 18.70 16.69 9.33
N ALA A 141 19.88 16.30 8.87
CA ALA A 141 20.21 16.25 7.44
C ALA A 141 20.63 14.82 7.07
N TYR A 142 20.05 14.31 5.98
CA TYR A 142 20.27 12.93 5.51
C TYR A 142 20.63 12.94 4.03
N ALA A 143 21.71 12.23 3.69
CA ALA A 143 21.98 11.86 2.31
C ALA A 143 21.04 10.76 1.88
N ILE A 144 20.45 10.89 0.70
CA ILE A 144 19.50 9.91 0.17
C ILE A 144 19.99 9.37 -1.17
N ASN A 145 19.88 8.05 -1.32
CA ASN A 145 20.12 7.36 -2.57
C ASN A 145 18.81 7.18 -3.35
N GLU A 146 18.81 7.59 -4.60
CA GLU A 146 17.60 7.52 -5.45
C GLU A 146 17.12 6.09 -5.68
N ASN A 147 18.05 5.13 -5.80
CA ASN A 147 17.70 3.72 -5.98
C ASN A 147 17.09 3.14 -4.70
N ALA A 148 17.62 3.52 -3.53
CA ALA A 148 17.07 3.10 -2.24
C ALA A 148 15.62 3.60 -2.08
N ILE A 149 15.34 4.87 -2.42
CA ILE A 149 13.96 5.41 -2.39
C ILE A 149 13.03 4.62 -3.32
N ASN A 150 13.49 4.28 -4.53
CA ASN A 150 12.67 3.49 -5.45
C ASN A 150 12.39 2.08 -4.90
N SER A 151 13.38 1.44 -4.24
CA SER A 151 13.16 0.15 -3.56
C SER A 151 12.14 0.27 -2.43
N GLU A 152 12.29 1.24 -1.55
CA GLU A 152 11.35 1.47 -0.44
C GLU A 152 9.92 1.73 -0.94
N ILE A 153 9.75 2.52 -2.01
CA ILE A 153 8.43 2.73 -2.64
C ILE A 153 7.85 1.39 -3.13
N ARG A 154 8.66 0.54 -3.76
CA ARG A 154 8.21 -0.77 -4.25
C ARG A 154 7.82 -1.69 -3.09
N ASP A 155 8.62 -1.71 -2.03
CA ASP A 155 8.37 -2.52 -0.83
C ASP A 155 7.07 -2.10 -0.14
N ASN A 156 6.85 -0.79 0.05
CA ASN A 156 5.63 -0.26 0.63
C ASN A 156 4.39 -0.58 -0.22
N LEU A 157 4.49 -0.51 -1.55
CA LEU A 157 3.39 -0.79 -2.46
C LEU A 157 3.15 -2.29 -2.69
N SER A 158 4.11 -3.15 -2.35
CA SER A 158 4.01 -4.60 -2.58
C SER A 158 2.81 -5.22 -1.87
N SER A 159 2.50 -4.79 -0.66
CA SER A 159 1.31 -5.21 0.09
C SER A 159 0.02 -4.61 -0.46
N ILE A 160 0.06 -3.33 -0.91
CA ILE A 160 -1.12 -2.60 -1.40
C ILE A 160 -1.55 -3.11 -2.78
N PHE A 161 -0.59 -3.38 -3.65
CA PHE A 161 -0.84 -3.88 -5.01
C PHE A 161 -0.80 -5.41 -5.12
N HIS A 162 -0.69 -6.13 -4.00
CA HIS A 162 -0.69 -7.60 -3.87
C HIS A 162 0.25 -8.29 -4.87
N LEU A 163 1.53 -7.90 -4.83
CA LEU A 163 2.51 -8.35 -5.79
C LEU A 163 3.10 -9.70 -5.45
N THR A 164 2.54 -10.77 -5.96
CA THR A 164 3.15 -12.10 -5.81
C THR A 164 3.45 -12.83 -7.12
N SER A 165 2.89 -12.44 -8.25
CA SER A 165 3.02 -13.24 -9.47
C SER A 165 3.22 -12.49 -10.80
N ASN A 166 3.03 -11.18 -10.87
CA ASN A 166 3.17 -10.45 -12.13
C ASN A 166 3.89 -9.11 -11.94
N VAL A 167 5.22 -9.14 -12.15
CA VAL A 167 6.11 -7.97 -12.01
C VAL A 167 5.72 -6.86 -13.00
N ASP A 168 5.35 -7.18 -14.22
CA ASP A 168 5.01 -6.21 -15.25
C ASP A 168 3.75 -5.41 -14.87
N LEU A 169 2.74 -6.12 -14.35
CA LEU A 169 1.50 -5.50 -13.89
C LEU A 169 1.72 -4.56 -12.70
N PHE A 170 2.61 -4.95 -11.79
CA PHE A 170 3.01 -4.10 -10.67
C PHE A 170 3.72 -2.84 -11.14
N ASP A 171 4.69 -2.98 -12.01
CA ASP A 171 5.44 -1.86 -12.53
C ASP A 171 4.53 -0.88 -13.29
N GLU A 172 3.53 -1.39 -14.02
CA GLU A 172 2.52 -0.57 -14.68
C GLU A 172 1.65 0.20 -13.66
N ARG A 173 1.25 -0.44 -12.54
CA ARG A 173 0.49 0.20 -11.46
C ARG A 173 1.32 1.26 -10.72
N VAL A 174 2.57 0.96 -10.40
CA VAL A 174 3.50 1.92 -9.78
C VAL A 174 3.73 3.13 -10.70
N ALA A 175 3.91 2.90 -12.00
CA ALA A 175 4.07 3.96 -12.98
C ALA A 175 2.81 4.85 -13.08
N GLU A 176 1.61 4.25 -13.10
CA GLU A 176 0.35 4.97 -13.12
C GLU A 176 0.11 5.77 -11.83
N LEU A 177 0.43 5.20 -10.65
CA LEU A 177 0.36 5.93 -9.39
C LEU A 177 1.27 7.17 -9.41
N ARG A 178 2.52 6.99 -9.84
CA ARG A 178 3.48 8.09 -9.98
C ARG A 178 2.95 9.18 -10.93
N ARG A 179 2.41 8.78 -12.07
CA ARG A 179 1.85 9.68 -13.08
C ARG A 179 0.67 10.48 -12.51
N ARG A 180 -0.26 9.85 -11.79
CA ARG A 180 -1.44 10.53 -11.21
C ARG A 180 -1.05 11.50 -10.10
N ILE A 181 -0.17 11.10 -9.19
CA ILE A 181 0.31 12.01 -8.13
C ILE A 181 1.06 13.20 -8.75
N GLN A 182 1.92 12.96 -9.74
CA GLN A 182 2.63 14.03 -10.42
C GLN A 182 1.68 15.00 -11.14
N PHE A 183 0.65 14.48 -11.79
CA PHE A 183 -0.38 15.28 -12.45
C PHE A 183 -1.13 16.15 -11.42
N ASN A 184 -1.60 15.56 -10.32
CA ASN A 184 -2.32 16.29 -9.27
C ASN A 184 -1.46 17.38 -8.61
N VAL A 185 -0.19 17.07 -8.34
CA VAL A 185 0.78 18.07 -7.83
C VAL A 185 0.93 19.21 -8.83
N SER A 186 1.11 18.92 -10.12
CA SER A 186 1.28 19.95 -11.14
C SER A 186 0.03 20.84 -11.27
N GLU A 187 -1.17 20.26 -11.23
CA GLU A 187 -2.43 20.98 -11.27
C GLU A 187 -2.62 21.95 -10.09
N THR A 188 -2.25 21.49 -8.89
CA THR A 188 -2.35 22.33 -7.69
C THR A 188 -1.29 23.42 -7.66
N MET A 189 -0.07 23.15 -8.12
CA MET A 189 1.00 24.14 -8.26
C MET A 189 0.62 25.27 -9.21
N LEU A 190 -0.02 24.97 -10.36
CA LEU A 190 -0.52 25.98 -11.29
C LEU A 190 -1.54 26.93 -10.64
N LYS A 191 -2.27 26.45 -9.64
CA LYS A 191 -3.26 27.23 -8.87
C LYS A 191 -2.66 27.89 -7.62
N ALA A 192 -1.36 27.73 -7.38
CA ALA A 192 -0.66 28.14 -6.15
C ALA A 192 -1.33 27.58 -4.87
N ILE A 193 -1.84 26.36 -4.94
CA ILE A 193 -2.48 25.65 -3.84
C ILE A 193 -1.61 24.41 -3.52
N PRO A 194 -1.32 24.12 -2.23
CA PRO A 194 -0.62 22.91 -1.85
C PRO A 194 -1.40 21.65 -2.23
N TYR A 195 -0.72 20.65 -2.78
CA TYR A 195 -1.32 19.33 -2.96
C TYR A 195 -1.32 18.58 -1.62
N LYS A 196 -2.47 18.05 -1.23
CA LYS A 196 -2.64 17.26 -0.02
C LYS A 196 -3.25 15.92 -0.38
N ILE A 197 -2.79 14.86 0.30
CA ILE A 197 -3.36 13.51 0.18
C ILE A 197 -3.34 12.85 1.55
N ASP A 198 -4.50 12.39 2.01
CA ASP A 198 -4.65 11.56 3.20
C ASP A 198 -4.59 10.08 2.87
N TYR A 199 -4.58 9.25 3.90
CA TYR A 199 -4.52 7.79 3.77
C TYR A 199 -5.71 7.25 2.97
N GLU A 200 -6.92 7.70 3.25
CA GLU A 200 -8.15 7.23 2.60
C GLU A 200 -8.14 7.57 1.10
N SER A 201 -7.79 8.82 0.77
CA SER A 201 -7.66 9.26 -0.64
C SER A 201 -6.57 8.51 -1.37
N PHE A 202 -5.45 8.19 -0.69
CA PHE A 202 -4.39 7.39 -1.26
C PHE A 202 -4.85 5.95 -1.54
N MET A 203 -5.56 5.31 -0.60
CA MET A 203 -6.09 3.96 -0.79
C MET A 203 -7.12 3.92 -1.92
N GLN A 204 -8.06 4.88 -1.99
CA GLN A 204 -9.00 5.00 -3.12
C GLN A 204 -8.29 5.17 -4.46
N LEU A 205 -7.21 5.95 -4.51
CA LEU A 205 -6.40 6.12 -5.70
C LEU A 205 -5.77 4.78 -6.13
N CYS A 206 -5.24 4.00 -5.19
CA CYS A 206 -4.68 2.68 -5.44
C CYS A 206 -5.75 1.69 -5.96
N GLU A 207 -6.94 1.67 -5.38
CA GLU A 207 -8.07 0.86 -5.83
C GLU A 207 -8.48 1.20 -7.26
N GLN A 208 -8.60 2.50 -7.59
CA GLN A 208 -8.91 2.95 -8.95
C GLN A 208 -7.86 2.53 -9.98
N ILE A 209 -6.57 2.55 -9.57
CA ILE A 209 -5.47 2.10 -10.43
C ILE A 209 -5.56 0.60 -10.65
N CYS A 210 -5.80 -0.18 -9.61
CA CYS A 210 -5.97 -1.62 -9.71
C CYS A 210 -7.15 -1.99 -10.61
N ALA A 211 -8.28 -1.33 -10.45
CA ALA A 211 -9.46 -1.55 -11.29
C ALA A 211 -9.17 -1.23 -12.77
N LYS A 212 -8.50 -0.11 -13.05
CA LYS A 212 -8.15 0.32 -14.42
C LYS A 212 -7.16 -0.64 -15.10
N ILE A 213 -6.10 -1.05 -14.39
CA ILE A 213 -5.02 -1.88 -14.94
C ILE A 213 -5.36 -3.38 -14.88
N SER A 214 -6.40 -3.74 -14.13
CA SER A 214 -6.95 -5.10 -14.11
C SER A 214 -7.84 -5.40 -15.31
N SER A 215 -8.21 -4.43 -16.09
CA SER A 215 -9.20 -4.55 -17.18
C SER A 215 -8.72 -5.27 -18.44
N LYS A 216 -7.48 -5.76 -18.53
CA LYS A 216 -7.16 -6.83 -19.46
C LYS A 216 -7.95 -8.06 -18.99
N ARG A 217 -8.98 -8.43 -19.75
CA ARG A 217 -9.85 -9.57 -19.47
C ARG A 217 -8.98 -10.80 -19.19
N PHE A 218 -8.89 -11.15 -17.92
CA PHE A 218 -8.46 -12.48 -17.54
C PHE A 218 -9.67 -13.39 -17.81
N GLU A 219 -9.60 -14.16 -18.88
CA GLU A 219 -10.56 -15.22 -19.17
C GLU A 219 -9.87 -16.53 -18.78
N PRO A 220 -10.13 -17.07 -17.59
CA PRO A 220 -9.49 -18.30 -17.15
C PRO A 220 -9.98 -19.47 -18.00
N ASP A 221 -9.07 -20.08 -18.74
CA ASP A 221 -9.30 -21.27 -19.54
C ASP A 221 -8.64 -22.48 -18.86
N TYR A 222 -9.44 -23.41 -18.39
CA TYR A 222 -8.97 -24.63 -17.74
C TYR A 222 -8.14 -25.51 -18.70
N SER A 223 -8.53 -25.62 -19.97
CA SER A 223 -7.83 -26.46 -20.94
C SER A 223 -6.42 -25.91 -21.24
N ALA A 224 -6.31 -24.59 -21.41
CA ALA A 224 -5.02 -23.93 -21.59
C ALA A 224 -4.14 -24.05 -20.33
N TRP A 225 -4.75 -23.91 -19.15
CA TRP A 225 -4.03 -24.09 -17.88
C TRP A 225 -3.53 -25.53 -17.73
N MET A 226 -4.36 -26.56 -17.99
CA MET A 226 -3.99 -27.96 -17.93
C MET A 226 -2.85 -28.32 -18.88
N ALA A 227 -2.81 -27.73 -20.08
CA ALA A 227 -1.72 -27.95 -21.03
C ALA A 227 -0.36 -27.38 -20.59
N ALA A 228 -0.37 -26.42 -19.65
CA ALA A 228 0.82 -25.79 -19.07
C ALA A 228 1.13 -26.30 -17.65
N ALA A 229 0.24 -27.11 -17.05
CA ALA A 229 0.42 -27.62 -15.69
C ALA A 229 1.54 -28.68 -15.65
N ASP A 230 2.33 -28.65 -14.60
CA ASP A 230 3.43 -29.58 -14.37
C ASP A 230 2.86 -30.87 -13.75
N ASP A 231 3.26 -32.03 -14.25
CA ASP A 231 2.78 -33.33 -13.75
C ASP A 231 3.17 -33.59 -12.28
N ASP A 232 4.26 -32.95 -11.82
CA ASP A 232 4.77 -33.08 -10.45
C ASP A 232 3.91 -32.30 -9.39
N LEU A 233 2.93 -31.51 -9.81
CA LEU A 233 2.08 -30.74 -8.92
C LEU A 233 1.29 -31.57 -7.89
N LEU A 234 1.14 -32.88 -8.12
CA LEU A 234 0.29 -33.75 -7.32
C LEU A 234 1.04 -34.75 -6.44
N GLU A 235 2.32 -35.03 -6.70
CA GLU A 235 3.08 -36.10 -6.01
C GLU A 235 3.21 -35.87 -4.49
N ALA A 236 3.12 -34.63 -4.00
CA ALA A 236 3.28 -34.32 -2.58
C ALA A 236 1.97 -34.35 -1.77
N ARG A 237 0.82 -34.72 -2.37
CA ARG A 237 -0.50 -34.48 -1.76
C ARG A 237 -1.23 -35.67 -1.16
N GLU A 238 -0.69 -36.85 -1.24
CA GLU A 238 -1.37 -38.07 -0.69
C GLU A 238 -1.63 -37.99 0.82
N SER A 239 -0.84 -37.19 1.56
CA SER A 239 -1.04 -36.94 2.99
C SER A 239 -1.98 -35.75 3.29
N SER A 240 -2.38 -34.98 2.28
CA SER A 240 -3.18 -33.75 2.49
C SER A 240 -4.63 -34.08 2.90
N ARG A 241 -5.28 -33.10 3.57
CA ARG A 241 -6.68 -33.28 3.99
C ARG A 241 -7.60 -33.35 2.77
N GLU A 242 -7.39 -32.55 1.75
CA GLU A 242 -8.15 -32.58 0.51
C GLU A 242 -8.08 -33.95 -0.17
N TYR A 243 -6.91 -34.60 -0.17
CA TYR A 243 -6.79 -35.98 -0.67
C TYR A 243 -7.62 -36.94 0.16
N ARG A 244 -7.51 -36.93 1.50
CA ARG A 244 -8.28 -37.80 2.41
C ARG A 244 -9.79 -37.61 2.25
N GLN A 245 -10.24 -36.36 2.12
CA GLN A 245 -11.64 -36.03 1.90
C GLN A 245 -12.15 -36.55 0.54
N LEU A 246 -11.39 -36.41 -0.55
CA LEU A 246 -11.72 -36.98 -1.87
C LEU A 246 -11.71 -38.51 -1.84
N HIS A 247 -10.72 -39.12 -1.19
CA HIS A 247 -10.64 -40.58 -1.04
C HIS A 247 -11.84 -41.13 -0.26
N SER A 248 -12.41 -40.38 0.67
CA SER A 248 -13.65 -40.74 1.35
C SER A 248 -14.89 -40.73 0.45
N CYS A 249 -14.88 -39.90 -0.61
CA CYS A 249 -15.93 -39.88 -1.62
C CYS A 249 -15.80 -41.07 -2.58
N ARG A 250 -14.57 -41.28 -3.09
CA ARG A 250 -14.28 -42.35 -4.05
C ARG A 250 -12.78 -42.69 -4.05
N LYS A 251 -12.47 -44.01 -4.02
CA LYS A 251 -11.07 -44.50 -3.96
C LYS A 251 -10.37 -44.56 -5.33
N ASP A 252 -10.95 -44.01 -6.36
CA ASP A 252 -10.45 -44.03 -7.74
C ASP A 252 -9.37 -42.94 -7.88
N ALA A 253 -8.15 -43.31 -8.21
CA ALA A 253 -7.02 -42.41 -8.37
C ALA A 253 -7.28 -41.36 -9.45
N SER A 254 -7.87 -41.71 -10.59
CA SER A 254 -8.19 -40.75 -11.66
C SER A 254 -9.19 -39.69 -11.20
N PHE A 255 -10.20 -40.10 -10.42
CA PHE A 255 -11.16 -39.18 -9.82
C PHE A 255 -10.49 -38.21 -8.86
N ILE A 256 -9.63 -38.68 -7.97
CA ILE A 256 -8.92 -37.87 -6.99
C ILE A 256 -8.00 -36.87 -7.71
N THR A 257 -7.17 -37.36 -8.64
CA THR A 257 -6.26 -36.57 -9.46
C THR A 257 -7.00 -35.43 -10.17
N GLN A 258 -8.09 -35.71 -10.85
CA GLN A 258 -8.90 -34.72 -11.56
C GLN A 258 -9.39 -33.63 -10.61
N HIS A 259 -9.86 -33.96 -9.41
CA HIS A 259 -10.38 -33.00 -8.45
C HIS A 259 -9.25 -32.17 -7.79
N LEU A 260 -8.06 -32.74 -7.60
CA LEU A 260 -6.90 -32.02 -7.18
C LEU A 260 -6.43 -31.00 -8.24
N TYR A 261 -6.53 -31.35 -9.54
CA TYR A 261 -6.28 -30.36 -10.59
C TYR A 261 -7.29 -29.22 -10.59
N PHE A 262 -8.56 -29.43 -10.30
CA PHE A 262 -9.52 -28.33 -10.11
C PHE A 262 -9.12 -27.44 -8.94
N CYS A 263 -8.64 -28.02 -7.84
CA CYS A 263 -8.15 -27.26 -6.69
C CYS A 263 -6.96 -26.37 -7.06
N GLU A 264 -5.98 -26.90 -7.81
CA GLU A 264 -4.81 -26.13 -8.25
C GLU A 264 -5.18 -25.05 -9.26
N TYR A 265 -6.10 -25.33 -10.17
CA TYR A 265 -6.64 -24.33 -11.07
C TYR A 265 -7.30 -23.19 -10.30
N TYR A 266 -8.15 -23.51 -9.31
CA TYR A 266 -8.74 -22.50 -8.43
C TYR A 266 -7.68 -21.70 -7.70
N ARG A 267 -6.62 -22.33 -7.18
CA ARG A 267 -5.50 -21.65 -6.53
C ARG A 267 -4.83 -20.65 -7.47
N SER A 268 -4.57 -21.02 -8.71
CA SER A 268 -3.95 -20.13 -9.69
C SER A 268 -4.82 -18.92 -10.02
N ILE A 269 -6.15 -19.10 -10.14
CA ILE A 269 -7.09 -17.99 -10.35
C ILE A 269 -7.13 -17.07 -9.13
N ASN A 270 -7.11 -17.62 -7.91
CA ASN A 270 -7.08 -16.81 -6.70
C ASN A 270 -5.85 -15.91 -6.63
N TYR A 271 -4.67 -16.41 -6.97
CA TYR A 271 -3.46 -15.59 -7.04
C TYR A 271 -3.64 -14.44 -8.05
N GLU A 272 -4.21 -14.69 -9.21
CA GLU A 272 -4.50 -13.67 -10.21
C GLU A 272 -5.54 -12.63 -9.70
N ARG A 273 -6.60 -13.09 -9.02
CA ARG A 273 -7.61 -12.20 -8.44
C ARG A 273 -7.04 -11.33 -7.34
N LEU A 274 -6.23 -11.90 -6.44
CA LEU A 274 -5.58 -11.15 -5.36
C LEU A 274 -4.60 -10.13 -5.93
N ALA A 275 -3.81 -10.51 -6.94
CA ALA A 275 -2.93 -9.58 -7.65
C ALA A 275 -3.69 -8.42 -8.33
N LYS A 276 -4.98 -8.60 -8.62
CA LYS A 276 -5.89 -7.58 -9.18
C LYS A 276 -6.74 -6.88 -8.11
N CYS A 277 -6.39 -7.01 -6.83
CA CYS A 277 -7.14 -6.44 -5.70
C CYS A 277 -8.63 -6.85 -5.67
N GLN A 278 -8.94 -8.10 -6.03
CA GLN A 278 -10.28 -8.67 -6.02
C GLN A 278 -10.51 -9.60 -4.82
N ALA A 279 -9.95 -9.27 -3.65
CA ALA A 279 -10.06 -10.08 -2.43
C ALA A 279 -11.52 -10.30 -2.02
N ASP A 280 -12.38 -9.28 -2.16
CA ASP A 280 -13.81 -9.40 -1.85
C ASP A 280 -14.52 -10.40 -2.78
N THR A 281 -14.12 -10.48 -4.04
CA THR A 281 -14.66 -11.48 -4.98
C THR A 281 -14.25 -12.89 -4.57
N VAL A 282 -13.00 -13.10 -4.15
CA VAL A 282 -12.51 -14.37 -3.61
C VAL A 282 -13.30 -14.76 -2.36
N ALA A 283 -13.44 -13.84 -1.40
CA ALA A 283 -14.17 -14.06 -0.17
C ALA A 283 -15.66 -14.37 -0.42
N SER A 284 -16.29 -13.70 -1.39
CA SER A 284 -17.67 -13.93 -1.80
C SER A 284 -17.85 -15.29 -2.47
N LEU A 285 -16.91 -15.68 -3.35
CA LEU A 285 -16.91 -16.98 -4.01
C LEU A 285 -16.79 -18.13 -3.00
N GLU A 286 -15.86 -18.03 -2.06
CA GLU A 286 -15.65 -19.04 -1.00
C GLU A 286 -16.86 -19.11 -0.06
N SER A 287 -17.45 -17.98 0.32
CA SER A 287 -18.65 -17.94 1.16
C SER A 287 -19.85 -18.57 0.46
N ALA A 288 -20.06 -18.27 -0.82
CA ALA A 288 -21.13 -18.90 -1.62
C ALA A 288 -20.91 -20.42 -1.77
N THR A 289 -19.66 -20.85 -1.97
CA THR A 289 -19.31 -22.28 -2.05
C THR A 289 -19.62 -23.00 -0.74
N PHE A 290 -19.26 -22.41 0.40
CA PHE A 290 -19.53 -22.97 1.72
C PHE A 290 -21.03 -23.03 2.02
N ASN A 291 -21.79 -21.99 1.69
CA ASN A 291 -23.25 -22.00 1.85
C ASN A 291 -23.90 -23.10 1.00
N ASN A 292 -23.49 -23.24 -0.26
CA ASN A 292 -23.94 -24.31 -1.14
C ASN A 292 -23.68 -25.70 -0.55
N PHE A 293 -22.52 -25.89 0.09
CA PHE A 293 -22.20 -27.13 0.81
C PHE A 293 -23.15 -27.36 2.00
N CYS A 294 -23.39 -26.35 2.82
CA CYS A 294 -24.30 -26.48 3.96
C CYS A 294 -25.71 -26.84 3.53
N ASP A 295 -26.22 -26.16 2.50
CA ASP A 295 -27.55 -26.41 1.94
C ASP A 295 -27.67 -27.82 1.34
N SER A 296 -26.65 -28.26 0.60
CA SER A 296 -26.57 -29.62 0.05
C SER A 296 -26.58 -30.68 1.15
N CYS A 297 -25.81 -30.48 2.23
CA CYS A 297 -25.79 -31.42 3.35
C CYS A 297 -27.15 -31.48 4.06
N ASN A 298 -27.81 -30.34 4.26
CA ASN A 298 -29.13 -30.29 4.88
C ASN A 298 -30.18 -31.01 4.03
N LEU A 299 -30.18 -30.75 2.74
CA LEU A 299 -31.10 -31.45 1.79
C LEU A 299 -30.87 -32.94 1.81
N LEU A 300 -29.61 -33.41 1.71
CA LEU A 300 -29.30 -34.86 1.69
C LEU A 300 -29.66 -35.54 3.01
N LYS A 301 -29.51 -34.89 4.16
CA LYS A 301 -29.96 -35.37 5.47
C LYS A 301 -31.48 -35.54 5.53
N LEU A 302 -32.24 -34.55 5.04
CA LEU A 302 -33.70 -34.61 4.96
C LEU A 302 -34.19 -35.76 4.07
N ASP A 303 -33.49 -36.01 2.97
CA ASP A 303 -33.80 -37.10 2.04
C ASP A 303 -33.34 -38.49 2.53
N GLY A 304 -32.58 -38.56 3.62
CA GLY A 304 -31.97 -39.83 4.10
C GLY A 304 -30.92 -40.41 3.15
N LYS A 305 -30.26 -39.55 2.35
CA LYS A 305 -29.30 -39.93 1.32
C LYS A 305 -27.93 -39.31 1.55
N ASP A 306 -27.62 -38.93 2.77
CA ASP A 306 -26.40 -38.24 3.12
C ASP A 306 -25.19 -39.19 3.08
N ASP A 307 -24.30 -38.98 2.09
CA ASP A 307 -23.02 -39.65 1.97
C ASP A 307 -21.96 -38.71 1.35
N PRO A 308 -20.65 -38.98 1.55
CA PRO A 308 -19.58 -38.10 1.11
C PRO A 308 -19.61 -37.77 -0.39
N MET A 309 -19.88 -38.73 -1.23
CA MET A 309 -19.92 -38.56 -2.69
C MET A 309 -21.08 -37.66 -3.11
N ARG A 310 -22.24 -37.86 -2.49
CA ARG A 310 -23.43 -37.04 -2.78
C ARG A 310 -23.27 -35.63 -2.30
N ARG A 311 -22.68 -35.41 -1.11
CA ARG A 311 -22.33 -34.07 -0.63
C ARG A 311 -21.48 -33.31 -1.67
N LEU A 312 -20.42 -33.95 -2.19
CA LEU A 312 -19.58 -33.36 -3.23
C LEU A 312 -20.36 -33.08 -4.52
N ILE A 313 -21.15 -34.04 -5.03
CA ILE A 313 -21.88 -33.86 -6.28
C ILE A 313 -22.90 -32.73 -6.17
N GLU A 314 -23.72 -32.71 -5.12
CA GLU A 314 -24.77 -31.71 -4.96
C GLU A 314 -24.16 -30.31 -4.77
N THR A 315 -23.08 -30.17 -3.98
CA THR A 315 -22.35 -28.89 -3.85
C THR A 315 -21.83 -28.41 -5.20
N LYS A 316 -21.23 -29.28 -6.02
CA LYS A 316 -20.74 -28.93 -7.36
C LYS A 316 -21.85 -28.52 -8.34
N ARG A 317 -23.07 -29.02 -8.16
CA ARG A 317 -24.23 -28.67 -9.00
C ARG A 317 -24.76 -27.26 -8.72
N CYS A 318 -24.59 -26.76 -7.50
CA CYS A 318 -25.08 -25.47 -7.13
C CYS A 318 -24.41 -24.32 -7.94
N GLN A 319 -25.17 -23.28 -8.22
CA GLN A 319 -24.66 -22.11 -8.92
C GLN A 319 -23.75 -21.29 -7.98
N ASN A 320 -22.68 -20.72 -8.54
CA ASN A 320 -21.85 -19.72 -7.87
C ASN A 320 -21.54 -18.61 -8.87
N SER A 321 -22.23 -17.48 -8.74
CA SER A 321 -22.14 -16.34 -9.67
C SER A 321 -20.81 -15.60 -9.61
N TYR A 322 -19.98 -15.87 -8.62
CA TYR A 322 -18.65 -15.27 -8.48
C TYR A 322 -17.55 -16.06 -9.21
N ALA A 323 -17.85 -17.31 -9.63
CA ALA A 323 -16.91 -18.13 -10.40
C ALA A 323 -16.96 -17.75 -11.88
N TYR A 324 -15.80 -17.73 -12.55
CA TYR A 324 -15.72 -17.51 -14.00
C TYR A 324 -16.25 -18.70 -14.80
N ASN A 325 -16.00 -19.91 -14.30
CA ASN A 325 -16.41 -21.17 -14.97
C ASN A 325 -16.62 -22.29 -13.94
N ASP A 326 -17.14 -23.42 -14.44
CA ASP A 326 -17.41 -24.59 -13.61
C ASP A 326 -16.17 -25.20 -12.97
N HIS A 327 -15.01 -25.18 -13.64
CA HIS A 327 -13.78 -25.75 -13.10
C HIS A 327 -13.25 -24.93 -11.91
N GLU A 328 -13.36 -23.62 -11.95
CA GLU A 328 -13.05 -22.76 -10.81
C GLU A 328 -14.01 -23.02 -9.64
N LYS A 329 -15.31 -23.10 -9.93
CA LYS A 329 -16.34 -23.43 -8.94
C LYS A 329 -16.07 -24.78 -8.27
N TRP A 330 -15.74 -25.81 -9.06
CA TRP A 330 -15.43 -27.13 -8.52
C TRP A 330 -14.11 -27.13 -7.74
N GLY A 331 -13.13 -26.38 -8.19
CA GLY A 331 -11.87 -26.20 -7.48
C GLY A 331 -12.05 -25.54 -6.13
N SER A 332 -12.91 -24.53 -6.02
CA SER A 332 -13.22 -23.88 -4.74
C SER A 332 -13.84 -24.85 -3.72
N CYS A 333 -14.66 -25.82 -4.17
CA CYS A 333 -15.20 -26.86 -3.30
C CYS A 333 -14.09 -27.71 -2.66
N ILE A 334 -13.05 -28.05 -3.43
CA ILE A 334 -11.92 -28.85 -2.92
C ILE A 334 -10.97 -27.98 -2.09
N TRP A 335 -10.72 -26.74 -2.52
CA TRP A 335 -9.89 -25.77 -1.79
C TRP A 335 -10.36 -25.55 -0.36
N LEU A 336 -11.66 -25.47 -0.12
CA LEU A 336 -12.23 -25.28 1.21
C LEU A 336 -12.16 -26.54 2.09
N THR A 337 -11.72 -27.69 1.56
CA THR A 337 -11.45 -28.88 2.39
C THR A 337 -10.06 -28.90 3.02
N ARG A 338 -9.19 -27.92 2.75
CA ARG A 338 -7.80 -27.89 3.22
C ARG A 338 -7.69 -27.69 4.72
N GLU A 339 -6.54 -28.10 5.27
CA GLU A 339 -6.27 -27.95 6.71
C GLU A 339 -6.26 -26.48 7.14
N GLU A 340 -5.68 -25.61 6.31
CA GLU A 340 -5.51 -24.17 6.57
C GLU A 340 -6.81 -23.36 6.42
N THR A 341 -7.87 -23.96 5.88
CA THR A 341 -9.16 -23.29 5.74
C THR A 341 -9.74 -22.98 7.13
N PRO A 342 -10.17 -21.72 7.39
CA PRO A 342 -10.82 -21.36 8.64
C PRO A 342 -12.03 -22.27 8.94
N THR A 343 -12.20 -22.64 10.22
CA THR A 343 -13.21 -23.63 10.64
C THR A 343 -14.62 -23.24 10.23
N GLU A 344 -14.94 -21.95 10.21
CA GLU A 344 -16.25 -21.40 9.82
C GLU A 344 -16.58 -21.53 8.35
N LYS A 345 -15.58 -21.87 7.50
CA LYS A 345 -15.74 -22.09 6.05
C LYS A 345 -15.21 -23.45 5.60
N LYS A 346 -14.80 -24.30 6.53
CA LYS A 346 -14.16 -25.58 6.22
C LYS A 346 -15.19 -26.62 5.78
N ILE A 347 -15.02 -27.15 4.57
CA ILE A 347 -15.85 -28.23 4.03
C ILE A 347 -15.32 -29.58 4.49
N SER A 348 -16.23 -30.49 4.84
CA SER A 348 -15.95 -31.90 5.13
C SER A 348 -16.95 -32.79 4.41
N TRP A 349 -16.48 -33.52 3.40
CA TRP A 349 -17.33 -34.49 2.71
C TRP A 349 -17.68 -35.67 3.62
N LYS A 350 -16.70 -36.10 4.39
CA LYS A 350 -16.88 -37.05 5.49
C LYS A 350 -16.64 -36.31 6.80
N ASP A 351 -17.60 -36.44 7.72
CA ASP A 351 -17.45 -35.87 9.05
C ASP A 351 -16.25 -36.53 9.75
N GLU A 352 -15.33 -35.72 10.24
CA GLU A 352 -14.18 -36.21 11.01
C GLU A 352 -14.68 -36.54 12.42
N THR A 353 -14.66 -37.83 12.79
CA THR A 353 -14.80 -38.20 14.20
C THR A 353 -13.59 -37.67 14.95
N ASN A 354 -13.81 -36.89 15.99
CA ASN A 354 -12.77 -36.56 16.94
C ASN A 354 -12.33 -37.89 17.60
N ASP A 355 -11.26 -38.50 17.08
CA ASP A 355 -10.55 -39.57 17.73
C ASP A 355 -9.57 -39.00 18.79
#